data_b74687a25cbfb6f7dbe806fa696e1436
#
_entry.id   b74687a25cbfb6f7dbe806fa696e1436
#
_cell.length_a   1.000
_cell.length_b   1.000
_cell.length_c   1.000
_cell.angle_alpha   90.00
_cell.angle_beta   90.00
_cell.angle_gamma   90.00
#
_symmetry.space_group_name_H-M   'P 1'
#
loop_
_entity.id
_entity.type
_entity.pdbx_description
1 polymer ?
#
loop_
_entity_poly.entity_id
_entity_poly.type
_entity_poly.pdbx_seq_one_letter_code
_entity_poly.pdbx_strand_id
1 'polypeptide(L)'
;MATRAFGTCFFEQYAQISLSALLGSEFDCLVNKDRPDLQSPDGKSIGIEVTRAMEESKQAEMALLKDVAGITKGESDHDIDQILEYGYGFGLQGGKYIGLKEFSYWSMALPMRRILESKVSKVGNGFYGHFTKMGLFVFSRENLGATEAVKAMKYTISLQQYLDIRYNRLYIADVDDLFVCNLDDGLKDDSRLIQYRITQEQRQAFYQEAVQRQSIQL
;
A
#
# COMPACT_ATOMS: atom_id res chain seq x y z
N MET A 1 -9.05 18.93 25.32
CA MET A 1 -8.15 17.85 24.87
C MET A 1 -8.14 17.93 23.35
N ALA A 2 -7.05 18.39 22.76
CA ALA A 2 -6.92 18.43 21.31
C ALA A 2 -6.91 16.98 20.81
N THR A 3 -7.87 16.63 19.98
CA THR A 3 -7.85 15.41 19.19
C THR A 3 -6.56 15.44 18.39
N ARG A 4 -5.61 14.54 18.69
CA ARG A 4 -4.46 14.31 17.83
C ARG A 4 -5.04 13.98 16.45
N ALA A 5 -4.83 14.89 15.49
CA ALA A 5 -5.02 14.56 14.11
C ALA A 5 -4.15 13.30 13.87
N PHE A 6 -4.74 12.22 13.38
CA PHE A 6 -3.99 11.04 12.98
C PHE A 6 -2.97 11.53 11.96
N GLY A 7 -1.70 11.55 12.37
CA GLY A 7 -0.62 11.90 11.45
C GLY A 7 -0.69 10.97 10.26
N THR A 8 -0.51 11.50 9.09
CA THR A 8 -0.54 10.76 7.83
C THR A 8 0.45 9.61 7.91
N CYS A 9 0.00 8.38 7.68
CA CYS A 9 0.88 7.23 7.73
C CYS A 9 1.98 7.36 6.67
N PHE A 10 3.22 7.08 7.02
CA PHE A 10 4.35 7.13 6.10
C PHE A 10 4.07 6.34 4.80
N PHE A 11 3.52 5.14 4.92
CA PHE A 11 3.22 4.29 3.78
C PHE A 11 2.18 4.88 2.83
N GLU A 12 1.22 5.62 3.34
CA GLU A 12 0.22 6.32 2.54
C GLU A 12 0.86 7.47 1.75
N GLN A 13 1.72 8.26 2.39
CA GLN A 13 2.48 9.31 1.71
C GLN A 13 3.40 8.73 0.63
N TYR A 14 4.15 7.67 0.98
CA TYR A 14 5.02 7.00 0.02
C TYR A 14 4.24 6.43 -1.16
N ALA A 15 3.08 5.81 -0.93
CA ALA A 15 2.22 5.30 -1.99
C ALA A 15 1.76 6.43 -2.92
N GLN A 16 1.28 7.55 -2.37
CA GLN A 16 0.88 8.71 -3.15
C GLN A 16 2.02 9.25 -4.02
N ILE A 17 3.20 9.47 -3.42
CA ILE A 17 4.39 10.00 -4.12
C ILE A 17 4.80 9.05 -5.24
N SER A 18 4.88 7.75 -4.96
CA SER A 18 5.27 6.76 -5.97
C SER A 18 4.27 6.67 -7.12
N LEU A 19 2.97 6.69 -6.84
CA LEU A 19 1.91 6.70 -7.86
C LEU A 19 2.01 7.96 -8.73
N SER A 20 2.17 9.13 -8.12
CA SER A 20 2.33 10.38 -8.83
C SER A 20 3.56 10.39 -9.73
N ALA A 21 4.72 9.98 -9.20
CA ALA A 21 5.97 9.98 -9.95
C ALA A 21 5.99 8.97 -11.10
N LEU A 22 5.34 7.81 -10.96
CA LEU A 22 5.40 6.73 -11.93
C LEU A 22 4.20 6.71 -12.90
N LEU A 23 3.02 7.14 -12.45
CA LEU A 23 1.78 7.01 -13.22
C LEU A 23 1.21 8.35 -13.68
N GLY A 24 1.59 9.45 -13.04
CA GLY A 24 1.22 10.78 -13.49
C GLY A 24 0.48 11.62 -12.46
N SER A 25 0.29 12.88 -12.82
CA SER A 25 -0.19 13.94 -11.93
C SER A 25 -1.64 13.79 -11.44
N GLU A 26 -2.39 12.83 -11.96
CA GLU A 26 -3.75 12.55 -11.43
C GLU A 26 -3.73 12.13 -9.95
N PHE A 27 -2.58 11.66 -9.45
CA PHE A 27 -2.39 11.26 -8.06
C PHE A 27 -1.83 12.37 -7.15
N ASP A 28 -1.38 13.51 -7.72
CA ASP A 28 -0.82 14.64 -6.94
C ASP A 28 -1.83 15.25 -5.98
N CYS A 29 -3.09 15.32 -6.42
CA CYS A 29 -4.15 15.97 -5.68
C CYS A 29 -4.80 15.08 -4.62
N LEU A 30 -4.36 13.83 -4.47
CA LEU A 30 -4.95 12.95 -3.47
C LEU A 30 -4.66 13.47 -2.06
N VAL A 31 -5.69 13.45 -1.24
CA VAL A 31 -5.61 13.83 0.17
C VAL A 31 -5.71 12.60 1.04
N ASN A 32 -4.93 12.58 2.11
CA ASN A 32 -5.02 11.52 3.09
C ASN A 32 -6.28 11.69 3.92
N LYS A 33 -7.06 10.63 4.01
CA LYS A 33 -8.29 10.54 4.81
C LYS A 33 -8.42 9.12 5.37
N ASP A 34 -9.40 8.93 6.21
CA ASP A 34 -9.81 7.59 6.63
C ASP A 34 -10.87 7.05 5.67
N ARG A 35 -10.63 5.86 5.11
CA ARG A 35 -11.60 5.04 4.34
C ARG A 35 -12.05 5.63 2.98
N PRO A 36 -11.28 5.42 1.95
CA PRO A 36 -9.95 4.83 1.91
C PRO A 36 -8.86 5.84 2.26
N ASP A 37 -7.64 5.37 2.45
CA ASP A 37 -6.51 6.17 2.95
C ASP A 37 -6.18 7.37 2.07
N LEU A 38 -6.24 7.24 0.75
CA LEU A 38 -6.01 8.31 -0.20
C LEU A 38 -7.27 8.55 -1.03
N GLN A 39 -7.69 9.81 -1.12
CA GLN A 39 -8.90 10.18 -1.86
C GLN A 39 -8.68 11.43 -2.70
N SER A 40 -9.34 11.48 -3.86
CA SER A 40 -9.48 12.73 -4.61
C SER A 40 -10.23 13.80 -3.77
N PRO A 41 -9.96 15.10 -3.97
CA PRO A 41 -10.58 16.16 -3.19
C PRO A 41 -12.11 16.16 -3.23
N ASP A 42 -12.69 15.70 -4.33
CA ASP A 42 -14.14 15.56 -4.50
C ASP A 42 -14.76 14.38 -3.70
N GLY A 43 -13.93 13.48 -3.17
CA GLY A 43 -14.36 12.31 -2.42
C GLY A 43 -15.11 11.27 -3.23
N LYS A 44 -14.98 11.27 -4.59
CA LYS A 44 -15.75 10.42 -5.51
C LYS A 44 -14.98 9.87 -6.69
N SER A 45 -14.00 10.60 -7.20
CA SER A 45 -13.31 10.23 -8.44
C SER A 45 -12.31 9.10 -8.22
N ILE A 46 -11.38 9.25 -7.27
CA ILE A 46 -10.33 8.27 -6.98
C ILE A 46 -10.30 8.00 -5.47
N GLY A 47 -10.32 6.71 -5.12
CA GLY A 47 -10.07 6.23 -3.77
C GLY A 47 -9.01 5.13 -3.80
N ILE A 48 -8.02 5.19 -2.93
CA ILE A 48 -6.96 4.15 -2.85
C ILE A 48 -6.79 3.75 -1.39
N GLU A 49 -7.02 2.49 -1.13
CA GLU A 49 -6.69 1.86 0.15
C GLU A 49 -5.23 1.41 0.12
N VAL A 50 -4.47 1.74 1.13
CA VAL A 50 -3.04 1.40 1.26
C VAL A 50 -2.86 0.35 2.35
N THR A 51 -2.10 -0.70 2.07
CA THR A 51 -1.88 -1.77 3.03
C THR A 51 -0.53 -2.45 2.81
N ARG A 52 -0.17 -3.39 3.66
CA ARG A 52 1.09 -4.13 3.61
C ARG A 52 0.84 -5.62 3.72
N ALA A 53 1.41 -6.37 2.78
CA ALA A 53 1.44 -7.82 2.79
C ALA A 53 2.75 -8.28 3.44
N MET A 54 2.75 -8.38 4.76
CA MET A 54 3.92 -8.78 5.53
C MET A 54 3.51 -9.53 6.80
N GLU A 55 4.45 -10.25 7.39
CA GLU A 55 4.24 -10.82 8.71
C GLU A 55 4.01 -9.72 9.75
N GLU A 56 3.07 -9.97 10.63
CA GLU A 56 2.72 -9.04 11.68
C GLU A 56 3.80 -9.03 12.78
N SER A 57 4.95 -8.42 12.49
CA SER A 57 6.00 -8.22 13.49
C SER A 57 6.68 -6.85 13.31
N LYS A 58 7.13 -6.25 14.41
CA LYS A 58 7.90 -5.00 14.37
C LYS A 58 9.17 -5.15 13.50
N GLN A 59 9.82 -6.32 13.54
CA GLN A 59 11.02 -6.58 12.74
C GLN A 59 10.73 -6.60 11.24
N ALA A 60 9.63 -7.24 10.81
CA ALA A 60 9.23 -7.26 9.40
C ALA A 60 8.87 -5.86 8.91
N GLU A 61 8.22 -5.05 9.76
CA GLU A 61 7.87 -3.68 9.46
C GLU A 61 9.10 -2.78 9.32
N MET A 62 10.05 -2.86 10.25
CA MET A 62 11.33 -2.15 10.17
C MET A 62 12.13 -2.57 8.93
N ALA A 63 12.14 -3.86 8.60
CA ALA A 63 12.83 -4.34 7.42
C ALA A 63 12.19 -3.81 6.13
N LEU A 64 10.86 -3.79 6.05
CA LEU A 64 10.14 -3.20 4.91
C LEU A 64 10.47 -1.71 4.77
N LEU A 65 10.47 -0.95 5.87
CA LEU A 65 10.84 0.46 5.83
C LEU A 65 12.26 0.69 5.30
N LYS A 66 13.24 -0.11 5.75
CA LYS A 66 14.62 -0.05 5.27
C LYS A 66 14.71 -0.36 3.77
N ASP A 67 14.00 -1.39 3.32
CA ASP A 67 13.97 -1.79 1.91
C ASP A 67 13.35 -0.68 1.04
N VAL A 68 12.21 -0.13 1.46
CA VAL A 68 11.50 0.96 0.74
C VAL A 68 12.33 2.24 0.72
N ALA A 69 13.05 2.56 1.82
CA ALA A 69 13.94 3.71 1.89
C ALA A 69 15.23 3.55 1.05
N GLY A 70 15.55 2.34 0.60
CA GLY A 70 16.83 2.05 -0.04
C GLY A 70 18.04 2.24 0.88
N ILE A 71 17.82 2.11 2.20
CA ILE A 71 18.86 2.30 3.22
C ILE A 71 19.73 1.05 3.26
N THR A 72 20.97 1.18 2.83
CA THR A 72 22.01 0.18 3.05
C THR A 72 22.46 0.23 4.53
N LYS A 73 22.84 -0.93 5.08
CA LYS A 73 23.26 -1.09 6.47
C LYS A 73 24.17 0.06 6.92
N GLY A 74 23.71 0.88 7.88
CA GLY A 74 24.53 1.91 8.55
C GLY A 74 23.93 3.32 8.56
N GLU A 75 22.88 3.63 7.83
CA GLU A 75 22.24 4.94 7.83
C GLU A 75 20.99 4.95 8.73
N SER A 76 21.03 5.87 9.67
CA SER A 76 20.02 6.35 10.63
C SER A 76 18.80 5.44 10.94
N ASP A 77 19.00 4.48 11.82
CA ASP A 77 17.90 3.75 12.47
C ASP A 77 16.96 4.69 13.26
N HIS A 78 17.45 5.90 13.61
CA HIS A 78 16.71 6.87 14.42
C HIS A 78 15.45 7.38 13.75
N ASP A 79 15.49 7.72 12.44
CA ASP A 79 14.34 8.23 11.72
C ASP A 79 13.27 7.14 11.50
N ILE A 80 13.74 5.91 11.29
CA ILE A 80 12.86 4.74 11.16
C ILE A 80 12.19 4.42 12.50
N ASP A 81 12.95 4.47 13.58
CA ASP A 81 12.42 4.27 14.94
C ASP A 81 11.41 5.35 15.30
N GLN A 82 11.62 6.61 14.92
CA GLN A 82 10.64 7.68 15.10
C GLN A 82 9.35 7.41 14.30
N ILE A 83 9.44 7.00 13.04
CA ILE A 83 8.26 6.66 12.22
C ILE A 83 7.43 5.57 12.89
N LEU A 84 8.08 4.55 13.46
CA LEU A 84 7.40 3.46 14.17
C LEU A 84 6.85 3.89 15.53
N GLU A 85 7.58 4.73 16.26
CA GLU A 85 7.18 5.21 17.60
C GLU A 85 5.95 6.11 17.53
N TYR A 86 5.84 6.95 16.50
CA TYR A 86 4.68 7.83 16.30
C TYR A 86 3.47 7.09 15.69
N GLY A 87 3.53 5.78 15.53
CA GLY A 87 2.41 4.96 15.08
C GLY A 87 2.16 5.03 13.59
N TYR A 88 3.17 5.43 12.81
CA TYR A 88 3.11 5.38 11.34
C TYR A 88 3.17 3.95 10.80
N GLY A 89 3.52 2.98 11.66
CA GLY A 89 3.41 1.58 11.38
C GLY A 89 1.99 1.06 11.56
N PHE A 90 1.46 0.38 10.56
CA PHE A 90 0.13 -0.21 10.64
C PHE A 90 0.12 -1.36 11.67
N GLY A 91 -0.89 -1.39 12.51
CA GLY A 91 -1.03 -2.42 13.56
C GLY A 91 -0.21 -2.14 14.82
N LEU A 92 0.51 -1.02 14.90
CA LEU A 92 1.19 -0.58 16.11
C LEU A 92 0.35 0.44 16.86
N GLN A 93 -0.03 0.12 18.08
CA GLN A 93 -0.65 1.06 19.02
C GLN A 93 0.19 1.13 20.29
N GLY A 94 0.71 2.32 20.59
CA GLY A 94 1.54 2.53 21.77
C GLY A 94 2.83 1.69 21.78
N GLY A 95 3.44 1.43 20.62
CA GLY A 95 4.63 0.60 20.46
C GLY A 95 4.40 -0.90 20.62
N LYS A 96 3.15 -1.34 20.77
CA LYS A 96 2.78 -2.76 20.84
C LYS A 96 2.04 -3.19 19.58
N TYR A 97 2.39 -4.36 19.13
CA TYR A 97 1.74 -5.01 18.01
C TYR A 97 0.37 -5.57 18.43
N ILE A 98 -0.71 -5.21 17.75
CA ILE A 98 -2.08 -5.65 18.04
C ILE A 98 -2.69 -6.56 16.96
N GLY A 99 -1.86 -7.16 16.11
CA GLY A 99 -2.30 -8.08 15.07
C GLY A 99 -2.43 -9.53 15.57
N LEU A 100 -3.23 -10.35 14.88
CA LEU A 100 -3.36 -11.78 15.12
C LEU A 100 -2.17 -12.54 14.53
N LYS A 101 -1.64 -13.54 15.25
CA LYS A 101 -0.61 -14.44 14.72
C LYS A 101 -1.15 -15.26 13.56
N GLU A 102 -0.42 -15.26 12.49
CA GLU A 102 -0.75 -16.00 11.29
C GLU A 102 -0.04 -17.36 11.21
N PHE A 103 -0.73 -18.33 10.68
CA PHE A 103 -0.21 -19.65 10.44
C PHE A 103 0.19 -19.83 8.98
N SER A 104 1.35 -20.43 8.74
CA SER A 104 1.98 -20.56 7.42
C SER A 104 1.47 -21.77 6.63
N TYR A 105 0.33 -21.66 5.97
CA TYR A 105 -0.29 -22.81 5.29
C TYR A 105 -0.25 -22.81 3.76
N TRP A 106 0.28 -21.79 3.07
CA TRP A 106 0.01 -21.64 1.65
C TRP A 106 1.22 -21.26 0.80
N SER A 107 1.27 -21.77 -0.43
CA SER A 107 2.33 -21.54 -1.41
C SER A 107 2.34 -20.17 -2.08
N MET A 108 1.32 -19.35 -1.90
CA MET A 108 1.38 -17.91 -2.14
C MET A 108 1.73 -17.29 -0.80
N ALA A 109 2.56 -16.29 -0.79
CA ALA A 109 2.85 -15.59 0.45
C ALA A 109 1.55 -15.32 1.20
N LEU A 110 1.38 -15.96 2.33
CA LEU A 110 0.17 -15.88 3.13
C LEU A 110 -0.26 -14.45 3.44
N PRO A 111 0.68 -13.53 3.76
CA PRO A 111 0.33 -12.15 3.99
C PRO A 111 -0.42 -11.52 2.80
N MET A 112 0.01 -11.76 1.57
CA MET A 112 -0.64 -11.24 0.37
C MET A 112 -2.07 -11.76 0.24
N ARG A 113 -2.25 -13.08 0.35
CA ARG A 113 -3.57 -13.71 0.21
C ARG A 113 -4.57 -13.16 1.22
N ARG A 114 -4.20 -13.10 2.50
CA ARG A 114 -5.09 -12.60 3.56
C ARG A 114 -5.44 -11.14 3.40
N ILE A 115 -4.47 -10.33 3.01
CA ILE A 115 -4.73 -8.91 2.74
C ILE A 115 -5.73 -8.78 1.60
N LEU A 116 -5.55 -9.49 0.49
CA LEU A 116 -6.49 -9.45 -0.62
C LEU A 116 -7.90 -9.90 -0.20
N GLU A 117 -8.02 -11.03 0.50
CA GLU A 117 -9.31 -11.52 1.02
C GLU A 117 -9.98 -10.49 1.94
N SER A 118 -9.25 -9.95 2.90
CA SER A 118 -9.75 -8.95 3.86
C SER A 118 -10.18 -7.66 3.17
N LYS A 119 -9.36 -7.12 2.25
CA LYS A 119 -9.64 -5.84 1.61
C LYS A 119 -10.76 -5.96 0.56
N VAL A 120 -10.83 -7.07 -0.18
CA VAL A 120 -11.94 -7.34 -1.10
C VAL A 120 -13.26 -7.50 -0.35
N SER A 121 -13.27 -8.20 0.78
CA SER A 121 -14.47 -8.26 1.63
C SER A 121 -14.93 -6.88 2.10
N LYS A 122 -13.99 -6.02 2.52
CA LYS A 122 -14.32 -4.65 2.97
C LYS A 122 -14.89 -3.78 1.84
N VAL A 123 -14.27 -3.79 0.65
CA VAL A 123 -14.77 -3.00 -0.48
C VAL A 123 -16.14 -3.48 -0.92
N GLY A 124 -16.35 -4.80 -1.01
CA GLY A 124 -17.64 -5.39 -1.38
C GLY A 124 -18.79 -5.06 -0.42
N ASN A 125 -18.47 -4.86 0.87
CA ASN A 125 -19.42 -4.43 1.90
C ASN A 125 -19.62 -2.89 1.94
N GLY A 126 -19.06 -2.13 1.00
CA GLY A 126 -19.20 -0.67 0.94
C GLY A 126 -18.44 0.09 2.03
N PHE A 127 -17.48 -0.56 2.71
CA PHE A 127 -16.76 0.03 3.85
C PHE A 127 -16.01 1.33 3.50
N TYR A 128 -15.57 1.46 2.25
CA TYR A 128 -14.81 2.63 1.78
C TYR A 128 -15.67 3.69 1.07
N GLY A 129 -16.98 3.45 0.92
CA GLY A 129 -17.85 4.28 0.08
C GLY A 129 -17.72 3.97 -1.41
N HIS A 130 -18.21 4.87 -2.25
CA HIS A 130 -18.26 4.70 -3.71
C HIS A 130 -17.30 5.65 -4.40
N PHE A 131 -16.34 5.10 -5.13
CA PHE A 131 -15.40 5.85 -5.97
C PHE A 131 -15.49 5.34 -7.41
N THR A 132 -15.34 6.26 -8.37
CA THR A 132 -15.33 5.90 -9.81
C THR A 132 -14.13 5.00 -10.13
N LYS A 133 -12.98 5.31 -9.54
CA LYS A 133 -11.76 4.50 -9.61
C LYS A 133 -11.37 4.09 -8.19
N MET A 134 -11.54 2.83 -7.84
CA MET A 134 -11.14 2.30 -6.53
C MET A 134 -9.90 1.44 -6.67
N GLY A 135 -8.82 1.82 -6.00
CA GLY A 135 -7.53 1.12 -5.99
C GLY A 135 -7.21 0.47 -4.66
N LEU A 136 -6.45 -0.62 -4.73
CA LEU A 136 -5.78 -1.23 -3.58
C LEU A 136 -4.28 -1.18 -3.81
N PHE A 137 -3.56 -0.49 -2.93
CA PHE A 137 -2.10 -0.42 -2.95
C PHE A 137 -1.54 -1.33 -1.85
N VAL A 138 -0.71 -2.29 -2.25
CA VAL A 138 -0.15 -3.29 -1.35
C VAL A 138 1.37 -3.22 -1.41
N PHE A 139 1.99 -2.88 -0.28
CA PHE A 139 3.42 -3.08 -0.11
C PHE A 139 3.70 -4.55 0.15
N SER A 140 4.69 -5.10 -0.57
CA SER A 140 5.20 -6.45 -0.34
C SER A 140 6.70 -6.41 -0.14
N ARG A 141 7.19 -7.19 0.80
CA ARG A 141 8.61 -7.36 1.04
C ARG A 141 9.21 -8.54 0.26
N GLU A 142 8.37 -9.41 -0.23
CA GLU A 142 8.83 -10.56 -0.98
C GLU A 142 9.24 -10.10 -2.39
N ASN A 143 10.35 -10.62 -2.90
CA ASN A 143 10.72 -10.41 -4.30
C ASN A 143 9.64 -11.02 -5.20
N LEU A 144 8.59 -10.24 -5.42
CA LEU A 144 7.47 -10.61 -6.26
C LEU A 144 7.89 -10.39 -7.72
N GLY A 145 8.09 -11.47 -8.43
CA GLY A 145 8.21 -11.39 -9.89
C GLY A 145 6.84 -11.11 -10.53
N ALA A 146 6.87 -10.79 -11.83
CA ALA A 146 5.65 -10.57 -12.60
C ALA A 146 4.66 -11.76 -12.52
N THR A 147 5.17 -12.98 -12.38
CA THR A 147 4.35 -14.19 -12.22
C THR A 147 3.49 -14.15 -10.95
N GLU A 148 4.07 -13.74 -9.84
CA GLU A 148 3.37 -13.62 -8.56
C GLU A 148 2.39 -12.46 -8.58
N ALA A 149 2.74 -11.34 -9.22
CA ALA A 149 1.82 -10.23 -9.44
C ALA A 149 0.60 -10.64 -10.27
N VAL A 150 0.80 -11.44 -11.33
CA VAL A 150 -0.30 -12.03 -12.13
C VAL A 150 -1.17 -12.96 -11.28
N LYS A 151 -0.58 -13.79 -10.41
CA LYS A 151 -1.35 -14.66 -9.51
C LYS A 151 -2.21 -13.82 -8.54
N ALA A 152 -1.64 -12.80 -7.92
CA ALA A 152 -2.36 -11.89 -7.02
C ALA A 152 -3.49 -11.15 -7.75
N MET A 153 -3.24 -10.67 -8.96
CA MET A 153 -4.25 -10.06 -9.83
C MET A 153 -5.41 -11.01 -10.12
N LYS A 154 -5.13 -12.22 -10.62
CA LYS A 154 -6.16 -13.23 -10.93
C LYS A 154 -6.95 -13.63 -9.69
N TYR A 155 -6.27 -13.77 -8.57
CA TYR A 155 -6.92 -14.08 -7.30
C TYR A 155 -7.86 -12.95 -6.87
N THR A 156 -7.42 -11.70 -6.95
CA THR A 156 -8.27 -10.54 -6.64
C THR A 156 -9.51 -10.49 -7.54
N ILE A 157 -9.35 -10.71 -8.86
CA ILE A 157 -10.47 -10.78 -9.80
C ILE A 157 -11.45 -11.88 -9.39
N SER A 158 -10.96 -13.08 -9.03
CA SER A 158 -11.82 -14.19 -8.61
C SER A 158 -12.59 -13.90 -7.32
N LEU A 159 -11.96 -13.22 -6.36
CA LEU A 159 -12.61 -12.85 -5.11
C LEU A 159 -13.75 -11.84 -5.30
N GLN A 160 -13.65 -10.96 -6.29
CA GLN A 160 -14.60 -9.86 -6.49
C GLN A 160 -15.55 -10.05 -7.65
N GLN A 161 -15.57 -11.23 -8.30
CA GLN A 161 -16.34 -11.47 -9.53
C GLN A 161 -17.86 -11.26 -9.40
N TYR A 162 -18.41 -11.38 -8.19
CA TYR A 162 -19.83 -11.22 -7.90
C TYR A 162 -20.15 -9.99 -7.06
N LEU A 163 -19.18 -9.08 -6.88
CA LEU A 163 -19.36 -7.88 -6.09
C LEU A 163 -19.72 -6.69 -6.98
N ASP A 164 -20.72 -5.91 -6.56
CA ASP A 164 -21.11 -4.67 -7.23
C ASP A 164 -20.07 -3.57 -7.00
N ILE A 165 -19.53 -3.48 -5.77
CA ILE A 165 -18.48 -2.55 -5.41
C ILE A 165 -17.18 -3.32 -5.32
N ARG A 166 -16.19 -2.90 -6.12
CA ARG A 166 -14.94 -3.64 -6.30
C ARG A 166 -13.77 -2.73 -6.62
N TYR A 167 -12.57 -3.26 -6.48
CA TYR A 167 -11.37 -2.57 -6.94
C TYR A 167 -11.25 -2.62 -8.47
N ASN A 168 -10.88 -1.49 -9.07
CA ASN A 168 -10.54 -1.37 -10.50
C ASN A 168 -9.04 -1.56 -10.74
N ARG A 169 -8.22 -1.28 -9.72
CA ARG A 169 -6.76 -1.36 -9.78
C ARG A 169 -6.21 -2.05 -8.56
N LEU A 170 -5.20 -2.88 -8.79
CA LEU A 170 -4.32 -3.41 -7.76
C LEU A 170 -2.91 -2.93 -8.06
N TYR A 171 -2.31 -2.21 -7.12
CA TYR A 171 -0.94 -1.77 -7.16
C TYR A 171 -0.15 -2.63 -6.18
N ILE A 172 0.90 -3.30 -6.64
CA ILE A 172 1.77 -4.10 -5.80
C ILE A 172 3.16 -3.50 -5.87
N ALA A 173 3.59 -2.88 -4.79
CA ALA A 173 4.93 -2.34 -4.64
C ALA A 173 5.80 -3.36 -3.93
N ASP A 174 6.76 -3.90 -4.64
CA ASP A 174 7.89 -4.57 -4.05
C ASP A 174 9.08 -3.58 -3.95
N VAL A 175 10.25 -4.05 -3.52
CA VAL A 175 11.38 -3.15 -3.27
C VAL A 175 11.81 -2.41 -4.53
N ASP A 176 11.83 -3.08 -5.67
CA ASP A 176 12.41 -2.59 -6.92
C ASP A 176 11.38 -2.29 -8.00
N ASP A 177 10.14 -2.70 -7.82
CA ASP A 177 9.13 -2.65 -8.86
C ASP A 177 7.76 -2.21 -8.30
N LEU A 178 7.01 -1.46 -9.11
CA LEU A 178 5.59 -1.25 -8.94
C LEU A 178 4.84 -1.99 -10.05
N PHE A 179 4.08 -3.01 -9.67
CA PHE A 179 3.18 -3.71 -10.58
C PHE A 179 1.80 -3.05 -10.54
N VAL A 180 1.31 -2.64 -11.70
CA VAL A 180 -0.01 -2.04 -11.87
C VAL A 180 -0.91 -3.04 -12.57
N CYS A 181 -1.88 -3.57 -11.85
CA CYS A 181 -2.82 -4.56 -12.35
C CYS A 181 -4.18 -3.91 -12.62
N ASN A 182 -4.66 -4.01 -13.84
CA ASN A 182 -6.00 -3.60 -14.21
C ASN A 182 -6.99 -4.74 -13.92
N LEU A 183 -7.98 -4.48 -13.06
CA LEU A 183 -8.98 -5.47 -12.65
C LEU A 183 -10.30 -5.34 -13.40
N ASP A 184 -10.44 -4.37 -14.30
CA ASP A 184 -11.69 -4.15 -15.06
C ASP A 184 -11.99 -5.32 -16.00
N ASP A 185 -13.27 -5.59 -16.25
CA ASP A 185 -13.73 -6.66 -17.11
C ASP A 185 -13.35 -6.40 -18.58
N GLY A 186 -13.32 -7.48 -19.36
CA GLY A 186 -13.15 -7.41 -20.82
C GLY A 186 -11.73 -7.25 -21.34
N LEU A 187 -10.73 -7.10 -20.47
CA LEU A 187 -9.33 -7.02 -20.89
C LEU A 187 -8.70 -8.42 -21.02
N LYS A 188 -7.79 -8.58 -21.98
CA LYS A 188 -6.96 -9.80 -22.08
C LYS A 188 -5.91 -9.79 -20.98
N ASP A 189 -5.55 -10.97 -20.49
CA ASP A 189 -4.58 -11.13 -19.38
C ASP A 189 -3.27 -10.41 -19.62
N ASP A 190 -2.71 -10.49 -20.83
CA ASP A 190 -1.40 -9.90 -21.18
C ASP A 190 -1.37 -8.37 -21.15
N SER A 191 -2.54 -7.72 -21.26
CA SER A 191 -2.67 -6.26 -21.23
C SER A 191 -3.05 -5.71 -19.87
N ARG A 192 -3.19 -6.57 -18.86
CA ARG A 192 -3.66 -6.19 -17.52
C ARG A 192 -2.55 -5.77 -16.57
N LEU A 193 -1.32 -6.22 -16.82
CA LEU A 193 -0.16 -5.97 -15.95
C LEU A 193 0.82 -5.04 -16.62
N ILE A 194 1.20 -3.98 -15.93
CA ILE A 194 2.31 -3.10 -16.29
C ILE A 194 3.28 -3.08 -15.12
N GLN A 195 4.57 -3.22 -15.41
CA GLN A 195 5.66 -3.17 -14.44
C GLN A 195 6.44 -1.87 -14.61
N TYR A 196 6.63 -1.15 -13.52
CA TYR A 196 7.46 0.05 -13.43
C TYR A 196 8.64 -0.24 -12.52
N ARG A 197 9.86 -0.14 -13.07
CA ARG A 197 11.08 -0.27 -12.27
C ARG A 197 11.28 0.97 -11.41
N ILE A 198 11.61 0.77 -10.14
CA ILE A 198 11.94 1.84 -9.19
C ILE A 198 13.42 1.77 -8.88
N THR A 199 14.19 2.80 -9.27
CA THR A 199 15.62 2.85 -8.98
C THR A 199 15.88 3.13 -7.50
N GLN A 200 17.10 2.88 -7.05
CA GLN A 200 17.50 3.19 -5.68
C GLN A 200 17.36 4.69 -5.40
N GLU A 201 17.73 5.54 -6.35
CA GLU A 201 17.63 7.00 -6.23
C GLU A 201 16.17 7.44 -6.09
N GLN A 202 15.28 6.84 -6.89
CA GLN A 202 13.84 7.11 -6.78
C GLN A 202 13.29 6.68 -5.42
N ARG A 203 13.66 5.50 -4.91
CA ARG A 203 13.25 5.04 -3.57
C ARG A 203 13.67 6.01 -2.48
N GLN A 204 14.94 6.44 -2.51
CA GLN A 204 15.45 7.42 -1.56
C GLN A 204 14.71 8.76 -1.67
N ALA A 205 14.44 9.23 -2.89
CA ALA A 205 13.68 10.47 -3.11
C ALA A 205 12.25 10.36 -2.55
N PHE A 206 11.55 9.27 -2.85
CA PHE A 206 10.19 9.03 -2.33
C PHE A 206 10.18 8.96 -0.80
N TYR A 207 11.17 8.26 -0.21
CA TYR A 207 11.32 8.18 1.24
C TYR A 207 11.51 9.56 1.86
N GLN A 208 12.48 10.34 1.38
CA GLN A 208 12.77 11.67 1.90
C GLN A 208 11.58 12.60 1.80
N GLU A 209 10.88 12.58 0.67
CA GLU A 209 9.68 13.39 0.46
C GLU A 209 8.55 12.97 1.41
N ALA A 210 8.33 11.67 1.60
CA ALA A 210 7.32 11.16 2.53
C ALA A 210 7.60 11.61 3.97
N VAL A 211 8.86 11.57 4.42
CA VAL A 211 9.27 12.08 5.74
C VAL A 211 9.07 13.58 5.86
N GLN A 212 9.46 14.36 4.83
CA GLN A 212 9.30 15.81 4.85
C GLN A 212 7.83 16.23 4.93
N ARG A 213 6.93 15.57 4.20
CA ARG A 213 5.50 15.88 4.24
C ARG A 213 4.89 15.67 5.62
N GLN A 214 5.41 14.73 6.40
CA GLN A 214 4.99 14.52 7.79
C GLN A 214 5.45 15.60 8.73
N SER A 215 6.67 16.11 8.56
CA SER A 215 7.24 17.15 9.42
C SER A 215 6.54 18.50 9.30
N ILE A 216 5.83 18.75 8.20
CA ILE A 216 5.10 19.99 7.95
C ILE A 216 3.70 19.99 8.63
N GLN A 217 3.21 18.82 9.03
CA GLN A 217 1.87 18.68 9.64
C GLN A 217 1.89 18.66 11.18
N LEU A 218 3.07 18.79 11.78
CA LEU A 218 3.30 18.93 13.23
C LEU A 218 3.49 20.40 13.60
#